data_11efb08980410253ebf9cb81f867bcda
#
_entry.id   11efb08980410253ebf9cb81f867bcda
#
_cell.length_a   1.000
_cell.length_b   1.000
_cell.length_c   1.000
_cell.angle_alpha   90.00
_cell.angle_beta   90.00
_cell.angle_gamma   90.00
#
_symmetry.space_group_name_H-M   'P 1'
#
loop_
_entity.id
_entity.type
_entity.pdbx_description
1 polymer ?
#
loop_
_entity_poly.entity_id
_entity_poly.type
_entity_poly.pdbx_seq_one_letter_code
_entity_poly.pdbx_strand_id
1 'polypeptide(L)'
;MKKLNSFLFLGAVLLGSLNSCTQNESYTETAQAEAVNTVATQPNPTGRSLGVNGIAGVNWADGRDNFVDGWVIPSGLTAGDSYATVSAKTNSVLDAFTTNINGVNTVRIPINPPSVSESWWNSYNAVIDMATSKGWNVIIACWESSSARDGKIDDTTKFWNMWATVVNKYSGNSRVYFEVFNEPYGYTLSQLTPIYAEFLSRYPGVPRGRILLSGTGYSEDVKGVGADSRFTSCLLSLHNYAFWATRTAAAWRTDWRNRIGSYGARTVITEFGATMNSGKDYQNGPQTDNEIAYIVSTSDVCRTDKIASVYWPGLRDGDSYSLQSRGGSGTAITLQTVNASGVFRLRYGWGLN
;
A
#
# COMPACT_ATOMS: atom_id res chain seq x y z
N MET A 1 3.43 41.55 -10.02
CA MET A 1 2.76 40.98 -11.20
C MET A 1 3.64 39.89 -11.78
N LYS A 2 3.42 38.63 -11.44
CA LYS A 2 4.05 37.48 -12.11
C LYS A 2 2.94 36.50 -12.44
N LYS A 3 2.89 36.13 -13.72
CA LYS A 3 1.80 35.37 -14.35
C LYS A 3 1.85 33.92 -13.92
N LEU A 4 0.67 33.41 -13.56
CA LEU A 4 0.36 31.99 -13.38
C LEU A 4 0.26 31.35 -14.79
N ASN A 5 1.07 30.35 -15.07
CA ASN A 5 0.92 29.53 -16.26
C ASN A 5 0.18 28.24 -15.87
N SER A 6 -1.09 28.20 -16.27
CA SER A 6 -1.89 26.97 -16.26
C SER A 6 -1.52 26.14 -17.48
N PHE A 7 -1.06 24.90 -17.29
CA PHE A 7 -0.94 23.92 -18.36
C PHE A 7 -2.23 23.12 -18.46
N LEU A 8 -3.01 23.38 -19.51
CA LEU A 8 -4.09 22.51 -19.97
C LEU A 8 -3.48 21.38 -20.81
N PHE A 9 -3.68 20.13 -20.40
CA PHE A 9 -3.47 18.98 -21.26
C PHE A 9 -4.77 18.62 -21.98
N LEU A 10 -4.77 18.80 -23.30
CA LEU A 10 -5.82 18.36 -24.21
C LEU A 10 -5.54 16.91 -24.60
N GLY A 11 -6.33 15.97 -24.07
CA GLY A 11 -6.29 14.57 -24.48
C GLY A 11 -7.22 14.35 -25.69
N ALA A 12 -6.68 13.87 -26.80
CA ALA A 12 -7.44 13.48 -27.98
C ALA A 12 -8.16 12.14 -27.75
N VAL A 13 -9.48 12.14 -27.90
CA VAL A 13 -10.33 10.94 -27.90
C VAL A 13 -10.33 10.33 -29.29
N LEU A 14 -9.80 9.13 -29.45
CA LEU A 14 -10.03 8.29 -30.63
C LEU A 14 -11.21 7.34 -30.34
N LEU A 15 -12.31 7.54 -31.01
CA LEU A 15 -13.44 6.63 -31.06
C LEU A 15 -13.12 5.46 -32.00
N GLY A 16 -12.91 4.28 -31.44
CA GLY A 16 -12.89 3.02 -32.16
C GLY A 16 -14.16 2.21 -31.84
N SER A 17 -15.07 2.11 -32.77
CA SER A 17 -16.24 1.23 -32.70
C SER A 17 -15.84 -0.22 -32.90
N LEU A 18 -16.12 -1.10 -31.93
CA LEU A 18 -16.07 -2.54 -32.12
C LEU A 18 -17.39 -3.19 -31.75
N ASN A 19 -17.88 -3.96 -32.72
CA ASN A 19 -19.11 -4.72 -32.69
C ASN A 19 -19.07 -5.81 -31.60
N SER A 20 -20.18 -5.89 -30.87
CA SER A 20 -20.52 -6.97 -29.93
C SER A 20 -20.79 -8.27 -30.70
N CYS A 21 -20.11 -9.34 -30.32
CA CYS A 21 -20.55 -10.72 -30.56
C CYS A 21 -20.82 -11.36 -29.21
N THR A 22 -22.10 -11.60 -28.93
CA THR A 22 -22.58 -12.36 -27.78
C THR A 22 -22.35 -13.86 -28.02
N GLN A 23 -21.57 -14.52 -27.16
CA GLN A 23 -21.70 -15.97 -26.93
C GLN A 23 -21.90 -16.22 -25.46
N ASN A 24 -23.07 -16.81 -25.17
CA ASN A 24 -23.41 -17.40 -23.89
C ASN A 24 -22.73 -18.77 -23.79
N GLU A 25 -21.76 -18.90 -22.91
CA GLU A 25 -21.29 -20.22 -22.46
C GLU A 25 -21.53 -20.34 -20.96
N SER A 26 -22.35 -21.30 -20.60
CA SER A 26 -22.62 -21.71 -19.23
C SER A 26 -21.41 -22.52 -18.72
N TYR A 27 -20.66 -21.95 -17.77
CA TYR A 27 -19.64 -22.69 -17.05
C TYR A 27 -20.23 -23.39 -15.83
N THR A 28 -20.21 -24.70 -15.84
CA THR A 28 -20.41 -25.53 -14.65
C THR A 28 -19.13 -25.50 -13.81
N GLU A 29 -19.25 -24.99 -12.63
CA GLU A 29 -18.19 -24.89 -11.62
C GLU A 29 -17.90 -26.26 -11.02
N THR A 30 -16.77 -26.88 -11.37
CA THR A 30 -16.19 -27.98 -10.59
C THR A 30 -15.09 -27.41 -9.72
N ALA A 31 -15.42 -27.22 -8.44
CA ALA A 31 -14.45 -26.81 -7.42
C ALA A 31 -13.44 -27.95 -7.17
N GLN A 32 -12.22 -27.78 -7.66
CA GLN A 32 -11.06 -28.51 -7.14
C GLN A 32 -10.47 -27.74 -5.96
N ALA A 33 -10.66 -28.28 -4.77
CA ALA A 33 -9.99 -27.79 -3.56
C ALA A 33 -8.51 -28.22 -3.61
N GLU A 34 -7.62 -27.30 -4.00
CA GLU A 34 -6.19 -27.47 -3.78
C GLU A 34 -5.83 -27.16 -2.33
N ALA A 35 -5.07 -28.05 -1.72
CA ALA A 35 -4.61 -27.94 -0.35
C ALA A 35 -3.77 -26.67 -0.16
N VAL A 36 -4.34 -25.69 0.50
CA VAL A 36 -3.63 -24.51 0.98
C VAL A 36 -2.70 -24.94 2.10
N ASN A 37 -1.39 -24.93 1.83
CA ASN A 37 -0.37 -25.06 2.86
C ASN A 37 -0.55 -23.89 3.84
N THR A 38 -1.11 -24.18 5.00
CA THR A 38 -1.39 -23.20 6.05
C THR A 38 -0.08 -22.64 6.57
N VAL A 39 0.25 -21.42 6.15
CA VAL A 39 1.19 -20.55 6.88
C VAL A 39 0.63 -20.42 8.28
N ALA A 40 1.43 -20.75 9.30
CA ALA A 40 1.04 -20.67 10.69
C ALA A 40 0.53 -19.25 11.01
N THR A 41 -0.79 -19.10 11.07
CA THR A 41 -1.44 -17.85 11.42
C THR A 41 -1.20 -17.59 12.90
N GLN A 42 -0.59 -16.45 13.23
CA GLN A 42 -0.59 -15.93 14.61
C GLN A 42 -2.05 -15.85 15.10
N PRO A 43 -2.34 -16.18 16.35
CA PRO A 43 -3.72 -16.16 16.84
C PRO A 43 -4.29 -14.76 16.71
N ASN A 44 -5.33 -14.64 15.91
CA ASN A 44 -6.10 -13.42 15.71
C ASN A 44 -6.74 -13.04 17.05
N PRO A 45 -6.51 -11.83 17.60
CA PRO A 45 -7.21 -11.40 18.80
C PRO A 45 -8.71 -11.41 18.50
N THR A 46 -9.45 -12.09 19.39
CA THR A 46 -10.85 -12.47 19.29
C THR A 46 -11.75 -11.46 18.57
N GLY A 47 -12.40 -11.89 17.50
CA GLY A 47 -13.50 -11.17 16.85
C GLY A 47 -13.18 -10.37 15.62
N ARG A 48 -11.91 -10.25 15.19
CA ARG A 48 -11.51 -9.49 14.01
C ARG A 48 -11.71 -10.27 12.71
N SER A 49 -12.49 -9.73 11.78
CA SER A 49 -12.53 -10.18 10.39
C SER A 49 -11.44 -9.50 9.58
N LEU A 50 -10.18 -9.75 9.92
CA LEU A 50 -9.05 -9.23 9.17
C LEU A 50 -8.76 -10.16 7.98
N GLY A 51 -8.30 -9.56 6.88
CA GLY A 51 -7.76 -10.29 5.73
C GLY A 51 -6.46 -11.01 6.04
N VAL A 52 -5.71 -11.36 5.01
CA VAL A 52 -4.47 -12.14 5.12
C VAL A 52 -3.51 -11.56 6.18
N ASN A 53 -2.93 -12.44 6.98
CA ASN A 53 -1.96 -12.13 8.05
C ASN A 53 -2.46 -11.11 9.10
N GLY A 54 -3.75 -10.81 9.14
CA GLY A 54 -4.31 -9.83 10.06
C GLY A 54 -3.80 -8.39 9.85
N ILE A 55 -3.35 -8.06 8.64
CA ILE A 55 -2.83 -6.72 8.30
C ILE A 55 -3.96 -5.70 8.37
N ALA A 56 -3.75 -4.68 9.22
CA ALA A 56 -4.58 -3.50 9.38
C ALA A 56 -3.63 -2.29 9.48
N GLY A 57 -3.48 -1.55 8.39
CA GLY A 57 -2.33 -0.66 8.28
C GLY A 57 -2.60 0.75 7.81
N VAL A 58 -1.54 1.56 7.94
CA VAL A 58 -1.45 2.90 7.38
C VAL A 58 -0.08 3.09 6.72
N ASN A 59 -0.01 3.93 5.69
CA ASN A 59 1.23 4.36 5.09
C ASN A 59 1.83 5.53 5.88
N TRP A 60 3.13 5.50 6.11
CA TRP A 60 3.90 6.63 6.61
C TRP A 60 4.90 7.05 5.53
N ALA A 61 4.62 8.18 4.90
CA ALA A 61 5.19 8.54 3.62
C ALA A 61 6.04 9.82 3.66
N ASP A 62 6.86 9.98 2.62
CA ASP A 62 7.59 11.22 2.32
C ASP A 62 6.64 12.27 1.71
N GLY A 63 6.77 13.52 2.11
CA GLY A 63 5.96 14.62 1.59
C GLY A 63 6.11 14.87 0.08
N ARG A 64 7.16 14.31 -0.55
CA ARG A 64 7.43 14.44 -2.00
C ARG A 64 6.80 13.36 -2.86
N ASP A 65 6.06 12.41 -2.23
CA ASP A 65 5.40 11.28 -2.90
C ASP A 65 6.36 10.21 -3.47
N ASN A 66 5.86 9.39 -4.39
CA ASN A 66 6.53 8.24 -4.98
C ASN A 66 7.78 8.62 -5.81
N PHE A 67 7.87 9.86 -6.26
CA PHE A 67 8.92 10.31 -7.18
C PHE A 67 9.99 11.12 -6.45
N VAL A 68 10.79 10.45 -5.62
CA VAL A 68 11.86 11.09 -4.83
C VAL A 68 13.22 10.79 -5.43
N ASP A 69 13.92 11.83 -5.89
CA ASP A 69 15.35 11.74 -6.12
C ASP A 69 16.08 11.84 -4.78
N GLY A 70 17.08 10.99 -4.57
CA GLY A 70 17.81 10.91 -3.31
C GLY A 70 17.03 10.15 -2.22
N TRP A 71 17.24 10.52 -0.97
CA TRP A 71 16.69 9.78 0.16
C TRP A 71 15.18 10.00 0.32
N VAL A 72 14.41 8.95 0.48
CA VAL A 72 13.04 9.05 1.01
C VAL A 72 13.10 9.30 2.51
N ILE A 73 12.35 10.30 2.95
CA ILE A 73 12.35 10.77 4.35
C ILE A 73 10.89 10.89 4.80
N PRO A 74 10.32 9.89 5.46
CA PRO A 74 8.96 9.95 5.97
C PRO A 74 8.70 11.18 6.84
N SER A 75 7.49 11.71 6.75
CA SER A 75 7.08 12.95 7.41
C SER A 75 7.40 12.97 8.91
N GLY A 76 8.07 14.00 9.36
CA GLY A 76 8.55 14.15 10.74
C GLY A 76 10.01 13.74 10.95
N LEU A 77 10.60 12.96 10.04
CA LEU A 77 12.02 12.66 10.03
C LEU A 77 12.79 13.73 9.26
N THR A 78 14.09 13.81 9.47
CA THR A 78 15.00 14.69 8.74
C THR A 78 16.30 13.97 8.37
N ALA A 79 16.96 14.41 7.31
CA ALA A 79 18.23 13.84 6.84
C ALA A 79 19.35 13.86 7.90
N GLY A 80 19.28 14.79 8.86
CA GLY A 80 20.25 14.91 9.95
C GLY A 80 19.93 14.09 11.20
N ASP A 81 18.83 13.34 11.20
CA ASP A 81 18.45 12.52 12.36
C ASP A 81 19.41 11.35 12.54
N SER A 82 19.90 11.17 13.76
CA SER A 82 20.63 9.95 14.13
C SER A 82 19.69 8.74 14.24
N TYR A 83 20.24 7.53 14.30
CA TYR A 83 19.48 6.32 14.57
C TYR A 83 18.62 6.45 15.84
N ALA A 84 19.19 6.96 16.93
CA ALA A 84 18.46 7.17 18.18
C ALA A 84 17.32 8.19 18.03
N THR A 85 17.54 9.26 17.26
CA THR A 85 16.50 10.28 16.98
C THR A 85 15.39 9.70 16.13
N VAL A 86 15.72 8.96 15.05
CA VAL A 86 14.72 8.28 14.21
C VAL A 86 13.91 7.27 15.03
N SER A 87 14.59 6.48 15.88
CA SER A 87 13.93 5.51 16.77
C SER A 87 12.94 6.20 17.72
N ALA A 88 13.33 7.29 18.39
CA ALA A 88 12.47 8.04 19.30
C ALA A 88 11.27 8.69 18.56
N LYS A 89 11.50 9.30 17.40
CA LYS A 89 10.42 9.86 16.55
C LYS A 89 9.46 8.76 16.08
N THR A 90 9.98 7.63 15.66
CA THR A 90 9.17 6.47 15.25
C THR A 90 8.31 5.97 16.40
N ASN A 91 8.88 5.86 17.60
CA ASN A 91 8.10 5.50 18.78
C ASN A 91 6.91 6.44 18.98
N SER A 92 7.15 7.76 18.93
CA SER A 92 6.09 8.77 19.11
C SER A 92 5.01 8.67 18.03
N VAL A 93 5.38 8.48 16.76
CA VAL A 93 4.43 8.35 15.64
C VAL A 93 3.58 7.09 15.80
N LEU A 94 4.19 5.94 16.11
CA LEU A 94 3.45 4.68 16.24
C LEU A 94 2.54 4.66 17.47
N ASP A 95 2.95 5.28 18.59
CA ASP A 95 2.09 5.44 19.78
C ASP A 95 0.88 6.32 19.45
N ALA A 96 1.09 7.39 18.71
CA ALA A 96 0.01 8.27 18.27
C ALA A 96 -0.93 7.55 17.27
N PHE A 97 -0.40 6.76 16.32
CA PHE A 97 -1.25 5.92 15.46
C PHE A 97 -2.08 4.93 16.29
N THR A 98 -1.45 4.25 17.27
CA THR A 98 -2.18 3.31 18.14
C THR A 98 -3.31 3.99 18.88
N THR A 99 -3.07 5.20 19.40
CA THR A 99 -4.07 5.98 20.15
C THR A 99 -5.20 6.45 19.25
N ASN A 100 -4.87 7.00 18.08
CA ASN A 100 -5.84 7.69 17.22
C ASN A 100 -6.58 6.71 16.28
N ILE A 101 -5.95 5.57 15.95
CA ILE A 101 -6.50 4.57 15.02
C ILE A 101 -6.48 3.20 15.71
N ASN A 102 -7.25 3.11 16.79
CA ASN A 102 -7.29 1.88 17.60
C ASN A 102 -7.49 0.63 16.71
N GLY A 103 -6.56 -0.31 16.83
CA GLY A 103 -6.55 -1.55 16.07
C GLY A 103 -5.60 -1.57 14.88
N VAL A 104 -4.96 -0.45 14.54
CA VAL A 104 -3.85 -0.46 13.58
C VAL A 104 -2.68 -1.31 14.13
N ASN A 105 -2.05 -2.08 13.25
CA ASN A 105 -0.95 -2.97 13.62
C ASN A 105 0.16 -3.05 12.57
N THR A 106 0.01 -2.33 11.47
CA THR A 106 0.92 -2.39 10.32
C THR A 106 1.25 -0.98 9.83
N VAL A 107 2.52 -0.71 9.61
CA VAL A 107 2.97 0.50 8.91
C VAL A 107 3.62 0.11 7.59
N ARG A 108 3.23 0.76 6.50
CA ARG A 108 3.92 0.64 5.22
C ARG A 108 4.80 1.87 5.01
N ILE A 109 6.07 1.63 4.70
CA ILE A 109 7.10 2.67 4.55
C ILE A 109 7.80 2.54 3.21
N PRO A 110 8.18 3.64 2.57
CA PRO A 110 8.93 3.63 1.32
C PRO A 110 10.41 3.37 1.53
N ILE A 111 11.05 2.73 0.56
CA ILE A 111 12.49 2.74 0.35
C ILE A 111 12.79 3.00 -1.13
N ASN A 112 13.99 3.46 -1.41
CA ASN A 112 14.53 3.51 -2.77
C ASN A 112 16.06 3.25 -2.71
N PRO A 113 16.73 3.02 -3.86
CA PRO A 113 18.15 2.71 -3.86
C PRO A 113 19.02 3.71 -3.09
N PRO A 114 18.91 5.05 -3.24
CA PRO A 114 19.71 6.00 -2.45
C PRO A 114 19.47 5.87 -0.94
N SER A 115 18.23 5.70 -0.51
CA SER A 115 17.89 5.63 0.92
C SER A 115 18.55 4.45 1.64
N VAL A 116 18.84 3.37 0.90
CA VAL A 116 19.40 2.13 1.46
C VAL A 116 20.89 1.99 1.21
N SER A 117 21.40 2.51 0.08
CA SER A 117 22.82 2.37 -0.28
C SER A 117 23.72 3.44 0.31
N GLU A 118 23.15 4.55 0.79
CA GLU A 118 23.90 5.69 1.31
C GLU A 118 23.82 5.78 2.85
N SER A 119 24.47 6.77 3.44
CA SER A 119 24.61 6.93 4.89
C SER A 119 23.28 7.04 5.65
N TRP A 120 22.22 7.51 4.99
CA TRP A 120 20.88 7.63 5.58
C TRP A 120 20.33 6.29 6.09
N TRP A 121 20.65 5.19 5.45
CA TRP A 121 20.22 3.86 5.90
C TRP A 121 20.62 3.55 7.33
N ASN A 122 21.78 4.02 7.78
CA ASN A 122 22.26 3.80 9.15
C ASN A 122 21.33 4.41 10.21
N SER A 123 20.57 5.42 9.84
CA SER A 123 19.54 6.03 10.69
C SER A 123 18.13 5.55 10.34
N TYR A 124 17.81 5.47 9.05
CA TYR A 124 16.47 5.17 8.58
C TYR A 124 15.97 3.77 8.97
N ASN A 125 16.85 2.79 9.02
CA ASN A 125 16.50 1.44 9.43
C ASN A 125 15.95 1.37 10.88
N ALA A 126 16.19 2.38 11.72
CA ALA A 126 15.59 2.49 13.05
C ALA A 126 14.05 2.54 13.02
N VAL A 127 13.43 2.98 11.92
CA VAL A 127 11.96 2.91 11.74
C VAL A 127 11.51 1.45 11.81
N ILE A 128 12.17 0.57 11.09
CA ILE A 128 11.82 -0.85 11.01
C ILE A 128 12.10 -1.54 12.35
N ASP A 129 13.28 -1.28 12.90
CA ASP A 129 13.73 -1.89 14.17
C ASP A 129 12.78 -1.49 15.31
N MET A 130 12.42 -0.19 15.42
CA MET A 130 11.49 0.30 16.43
C MET A 130 10.07 -0.25 16.21
N ALA A 131 9.55 -0.21 14.99
CA ALA A 131 8.21 -0.70 14.70
C ALA A 131 8.07 -2.19 15.06
N THR A 132 9.02 -3.01 14.64
CA THR A 132 8.98 -4.45 14.93
C THR A 132 9.19 -4.76 16.41
N SER A 133 10.02 -3.98 17.13
CA SER A 133 10.18 -4.12 18.58
C SER A 133 8.90 -3.81 19.37
N LYS A 134 8.05 -2.91 18.84
CA LYS A 134 6.72 -2.60 19.38
C LYS A 134 5.65 -3.62 18.96
N GLY A 135 6.02 -4.65 18.21
CA GLY A 135 5.09 -5.67 17.73
C GLY A 135 4.32 -5.31 16.46
N TRP A 136 4.66 -4.22 15.79
CA TRP A 136 4.05 -3.83 14.52
C TRP A 136 4.59 -4.67 13.36
N ASN A 137 3.74 -4.92 12.38
CA ASN A 137 4.19 -5.36 11.07
C ASN A 137 4.70 -4.16 10.27
N VAL A 138 5.72 -4.38 9.46
CA VAL A 138 6.29 -3.36 8.56
C VAL A 138 6.27 -3.88 7.14
N ILE A 139 5.56 -3.19 6.24
CA ILE A 139 5.66 -3.41 4.80
C ILE A 139 6.68 -2.42 4.26
N ILE A 140 7.78 -2.93 3.72
CA ILE A 140 8.81 -2.12 3.07
C ILE A 140 8.52 -2.12 1.58
N ALA A 141 8.16 -0.96 1.01
CA ALA A 141 7.80 -0.80 -0.38
C ALA A 141 8.90 -0.08 -1.17
N CYS A 142 9.37 -0.67 -2.26
CA CYS A 142 10.31 0.01 -3.14
C CYS A 142 9.59 1.04 -4.00
N TRP A 143 9.92 2.32 -3.80
CA TRP A 143 9.47 3.42 -4.64
C TRP A 143 10.40 3.62 -5.84
N GLU A 144 9.84 4.04 -6.94
CA GLU A 144 10.59 4.46 -8.11
C GLU A 144 11.41 5.72 -7.79
N SER A 145 12.54 5.93 -8.48
CA SER A 145 13.22 7.23 -8.44
C SER A 145 12.51 8.24 -9.34
N SER A 146 12.68 9.53 -9.03
CA SER A 146 11.94 10.58 -9.74
C SER A 146 12.48 10.87 -11.15
N SER A 147 13.68 10.41 -11.47
CA SER A 147 14.40 10.85 -12.69
C SER A 147 13.65 10.53 -13.97
N ALA A 148 13.16 9.31 -14.11
CA ALA A 148 12.45 8.88 -15.33
C ALA A 148 10.94 9.06 -15.22
N ARG A 149 10.33 8.82 -14.05
CA ARG A 149 8.88 8.82 -13.80
C ARG A 149 8.11 7.96 -14.81
N ASP A 150 8.69 6.79 -15.12
CA ASP A 150 8.15 5.91 -16.14
C ASP A 150 7.61 4.58 -15.59
N GLY A 151 7.59 4.41 -14.26
CA GLY A 151 7.11 3.20 -13.60
C GLY A 151 8.03 2.00 -13.77
N LYS A 152 9.33 2.25 -13.98
CA LYS A 152 10.35 1.22 -14.17
C LYS A 152 11.52 1.38 -13.20
N ILE A 153 12.30 0.34 -13.09
CA ILE A 153 13.56 0.33 -12.37
C ILE A 153 14.61 1.05 -13.23
N ASP A 154 15.09 2.20 -12.78
CA ASP A 154 16.09 3.01 -13.51
C ASP A 154 17.45 2.32 -13.58
N ASP A 155 17.90 1.71 -12.48
CA ASP A 155 19.19 1.04 -12.36
C ASP A 155 19.01 -0.31 -11.67
N THR A 156 19.02 -1.36 -12.47
CA THR A 156 18.83 -2.74 -12.00
C THR A 156 19.88 -3.16 -10.97
N THR A 157 21.13 -2.69 -11.11
CA THR A 157 22.20 -3.03 -10.17
C THR A 157 21.94 -2.39 -8.80
N LYS A 158 21.58 -1.11 -8.77
CA LYS A 158 21.24 -0.40 -7.53
C LYS A 158 19.98 -1.00 -6.87
N PHE A 159 18.98 -1.35 -7.66
CA PHE A 159 17.77 -2.00 -7.19
C PHE A 159 18.06 -3.32 -6.47
N TRP A 160 18.88 -4.19 -7.08
CA TRP A 160 19.21 -5.48 -6.46
C TRP A 160 20.14 -5.32 -5.23
N ASN A 161 21.07 -4.36 -5.25
CA ASN A 161 21.91 -4.06 -4.08
C ASN A 161 21.09 -3.53 -2.91
N MET A 162 20.10 -2.68 -3.16
CA MET A 162 19.13 -2.22 -2.17
C MET A 162 18.40 -3.41 -1.54
N TRP A 163 17.81 -4.27 -2.36
CA TRP A 163 17.09 -5.44 -1.85
C TRP A 163 18.00 -6.42 -1.11
N ALA A 164 19.23 -6.63 -1.58
CA ALA A 164 20.20 -7.45 -0.88
C ALA A 164 20.47 -6.93 0.54
N THR A 165 20.68 -5.61 0.68
CA THR A 165 20.90 -4.97 1.99
C THR A 165 19.69 -5.16 2.91
N VAL A 166 18.49 -4.90 2.42
CA VAL A 166 17.25 -4.97 3.20
C VAL A 166 16.92 -6.40 3.58
N VAL A 167 16.97 -7.34 2.64
CA VAL A 167 16.63 -8.75 2.87
C VAL A 167 17.66 -9.40 3.79
N ASN A 168 18.95 -9.14 3.61
CA ASN A 168 19.99 -9.68 4.49
C ASN A 168 19.77 -9.26 5.96
N LYS A 169 19.31 -8.04 6.20
CA LYS A 169 19.02 -7.55 7.56
C LYS A 169 17.70 -8.10 8.12
N TYR A 170 16.64 -8.22 7.31
CA TYR A 170 15.28 -8.41 7.81
C TYR A 170 14.62 -9.73 7.43
N SER A 171 15.23 -10.59 6.64
CA SER A 171 14.62 -11.87 6.23
C SER A 171 14.22 -12.76 7.40
N GLY A 172 14.97 -12.72 8.49
CA GLY A 172 14.67 -13.45 9.73
C GLY A 172 13.57 -12.84 10.60
N ASN A 173 13.16 -11.58 10.35
CA ASN A 173 12.14 -10.92 11.15
C ASN A 173 10.75 -11.21 10.57
N SER A 174 9.93 -12.00 11.28
CA SER A 174 8.60 -12.43 10.81
C SER A 174 7.58 -11.30 10.64
N ARG A 175 7.87 -10.10 11.19
CA ARG A 175 7.01 -8.92 11.09
C ARG A 175 7.34 -8.02 9.91
N VAL A 176 8.42 -8.31 9.16
CA VAL A 176 8.83 -7.52 8.01
C VAL A 176 8.36 -8.18 6.72
N TYR A 177 7.67 -7.40 5.90
CA TYR A 177 7.13 -7.76 4.60
C TYR A 177 7.87 -6.95 3.52
N PHE A 178 8.05 -7.54 2.35
CA PHE A 178 8.82 -6.97 1.24
C PHE A 178 7.91 -6.75 0.05
N GLU A 179 7.58 -5.52 -0.27
CA GLU A 179 6.85 -5.14 -1.47
C GLU A 179 7.84 -4.76 -2.56
N VAL A 180 8.00 -5.67 -3.53
CA VAL A 180 9.13 -5.67 -4.46
C VAL A 180 9.22 -4.39 -5.28
N PHE A 181 8.09 -3.85 -5.73
CA PHE A 181 8.00 -2.58 -6.44
C PHE A 181 6.62 -1.98 -6.24
N ASN A 182 6.54 -0.69 -5.94
CA ASN A 182 5.30 0.00 -5.57
C ASN A 182 4.27 0.04 -6.71
N GLU A 183 4.55 0.75 -7.79
CA GLU A 183 3.63 0.99 -8.91
C GLU A 183 4.33 0.78 -10.25
N PRO A 184 4.35 -0.46 -10.76
CA PRO A 184 5.11 -0.83 -11.96
C PRO A 184 4.41 -0.48 -13.27
N TYR A 185 3.81 0.73 -13.40
CA TYR A 185 2.95 1.09 -14.52
C TYR A 185 3.66 1.13 -15.88
N GLY A 186 4.98 1.22 -15.90
CA GLY A 186 5.76 1.18 -17.13
C GLY A 186 6.00 -0.21 -17.70
N TYR A 187 5.64 -1.27 -16.94
CA TYR A 187 5.85 -2.65 -17.36
C TYR A 187 4.57 -3.30 -17.87
N THR A 188 4.67 -4.06 -18.96
CA THR A 188 3.67 -5.08 -19.28
C THR A 188 3.79 -6.26 -18.31
N LEU A 189 2.76 -7.11 -18.22
CA LEU A 189 2.78 -8.30 -17.37
C LEU A 189 3.98 -9.22 -17.70
N SER A 190 4.26 -9.41 -18.99
CA SER A 190 5.38 -10.26 -19.46
C SER A 190 6.77 -9.68 -19.12
N GLN A 191 6.89 -8.38 -18.92
CA GLN A 191 8.12 -7.71 -18.49
C GLN A 191 8.24 -7.68 -16.95
N LEU A 192 7.13 -7.58 -16.24
CA LEU A 192 7.09 -7.47 -14.78
C LEU A 192 7.35 -8.82 -14.08
N THR A 193 6.71 -9.88 -14.56
CA THR A 193 6.79 -11.19 -13.90
C THR A 193 8.19 -11.79 -13.84
N PRO A 194 9.12 -11.59 -14.81
CA PRO A 194 10.53 -11.98 -14.68
C PRO A 194 11.23 -11.29 -13.49
N ILE A 195 10.96 -10.01 -13.22
CA ILE A 195 11.55 -9.27 -12.09
C ILE A 195 11.13 -9.91 -10.77
N TYR A 196 9.86 -10.25 -10.64
CA TYR A 196 9.34 -10.94 -9.45
C TYR A 196 9.91 -12.34 -9.29
N ALA A 197 10.03 -13.09 -10.38
CA ALA A 197 10.65 -14.41 -10.36
C ALA A 197 12.14 -14.33 -9.96
N GLU A 198 12.85 -13.30 -10.43
CA GLU A 198 14.24 -13.04 -10.05
C GLU A 198 14.34 -12.70 -8.55
N PHE A 199 13.45 -11.85 -8.00
CA PHE A 199 13.41 -11.58 -6.56
C PHE A 199 13.28 -12.87 -5.75
N LEU A 200 12.36 -13.74 -6.13
CA LEU A 200 12.14 -15.01 -5.44
C LEU A 200 13.32 -15.97 -5.56
N SER A 201 14.02 -15.94 -6.68
CA SER A 201 15.23 -16.74 -6.92
C SER A 201 16.43 -16.24 -6.11
N ARG A 202 16.59 -14.93 -5.99
CA ARG A 202 17.67 -14.29 -5.20
C ARG A 202 17.49 -14.52 -3.70
N TYR A 203 16.24 -14.57 -3.22
CA TYR A 203 15.93 -14.61 -1.80
C TYR A 203 15.03 -15.80 -1.42
N PRO A 204 15.47 -17.05 -1.69
CA PRO A 204 14.65 -18.25 -1.47
C PRO A 204 14.34 -18.50 0.03
N GLY A 205 15.13 -17.92 0.93
CA GLY A 205 14.92 -18.02 2.38
C GLY A 205 13.84 -17.10 2.94
N VAL A 206 13.31 -16.15 2.15
CA VAL A 206 12.19 -15.31 2.59
C VAL A 206 10.88 -16.08 2.38
N PRO A 207 10.08 -16.30 3.45
CA PRO A 207 8.77 -16.92 3.30
C PRO A 207 7.89 -16.14 2.32
N ARG A 208 7.34 -16.85 1.32
CA ARG A 208 6.54 -16.24 0.25
C ARG A 208 5.34 -15.43 0.76
N GLY A 209 4.72 -15.83 1.86
CA GLY A 209 3.63 -15.09 2.51
C GLY A 209 4.06 -13.77 3.15
N ARG A 210 5.33 -13.36 3.02
CA ARG A 210 5.84 -12.03 3.41
C ARG A 210 6.35 -11.21 2.23
N ILE A 211 6.17 -11.70 0.99
CA ILE A 211 6.55 -11.00 -0.24
C ILE A 211 5.26 -10.51 -0.91
N LEU A 212 5.16 -9.20 -1.12
CA LEU A 212 4.05 -8.57 -1.83
C LEU A 212 4.49 -8.27 -3.27
N LEU A 213 3.67 -8.67 -4.21
CA LEU A 213 3.88 -8.45 -5.64
C LEU A 213 2.78 -7.51 -6.15
N SER A 214 3.19 -6.35 -6.61
CA SER A 214 2.27 -5.35 -7.15
C SER A 214 1.64 -5.83 -8.46
N GLY A 215 0.37 -5.48 -8.65
CA GLY A 215 -0.33 -5.70 -9.90
C GLY A 215 0.24 -4.87 -11.05
N THR A 216 -0.28 -5.07 -12.25
CA THR A 216 0.06 -4.23 -13.41
C THR A 216 -0.54 -2.84 -13.30
N GLY A 217 -0.08 -1.91 -14.16
CA GLY A 217 -0.45 -0.50 -14.09
C GLY A 217 0.09 0.13 -12.80
N TYR A 218 -0.63 1.06 -12.23
CA TYR A 218 -0.34 1.65 -10.91
C TYR A 218 -0.70 0.68 -9.77
N SER A 219 -0.26 -0.58 -9.87
CA SER A 219 -0.66 -1.68 -8.96
C SER A 219 -2.18 -1.92 -8.92
N GLU A 220 -2.88 -1.65 -10.01
CA GLU A 220 -4.35 -1.55 -10.05
C GLU A 220 -5.07 -2.82 -10.52
N ASP A 221 -4.34 -3.86 -10.96
CA ASP A 221 -4.90 -5.16 -11.37
C ASP A 221 -3.95 -6.31 -10.98
N VAL A 222 -4.37 -7.10 -10.00
CA VAL A 222 -3.55 -8.21 -9.48
C VAL A 222 -3.76 -9.53 -10.21
N LYS A 223 -4.75 -9.64 -11.10
CA LYS A 223 -5.16 -10.92 -11.70
C LYS A 223 -4.06 -11.57 -12.53
N GLY A 224 -3.36 -10.79 -13.35
CA GLY A 224 -2.29 -11.30 -14.19
C GLY A 224 -1.12 -11.87 -13.37
N VAL A 225 -0.66 -11.13 -12.36
CA VAL A 225 0.39 -11.58 -11.43
C VAL A 225 -0.13 -12.74 -10.58
N GLY A 226 -1.38 -12.67 -10.14
CA GLY A 226 -2.03 -13.70 -9.35
C GLY A 226 -2.15 -15.04 -10.06
N ALA A 227 -2.36 -15.04 -11.37
CA ALA A 227 -2.50 -16.24 -12.20
C ALA A 227 -1.16 -16.96 -12.47
N ASP A 228 -0.02 -16.31 -12.27
CA ASP A 228 1.29 -16.91 -12.51
C ASP A 228 1.61 -17.93 -11.40
N SER A 229 1.75 -19.19 -11.80
CA SER A 229 1.98 -20.32 -10.89
C SER A 229 3.25 -20.20 -10.05
N ARG A 230 4.23 -19.39 -10.48
CA ARG A 230 5.46 -19.12 -9.73
C ARG A 230 5.19 -18.33 -8.43
N PHE A 231 4.04 -17.64 -8.33
CA PHE A 231 3.71 -16.69 -7.27
C PHE A 231 2.54 -17.11 -6.38
N THR A 232 2.10 -18.35 -6.43
CA THR A 232 0.88 -18.85 -5.75
C THR A 232 0.85 -18.59 -4.25
N SER A 233 1.99 -18.58 -3.58
CA SER A 233 2.11 -18.33 -2.13
C SER A 233 2.54 -16.91 -1.76
N CYS A 234 2.75 -16.01 -2.75
CA CYS A 234 3.05 -14.61 -2.50
C CYS A 234 1.77 -13.82 -2.25
N LEU A 235 1.88 -12.76 -1.47
CA LEU A 235 0.84 -11.74 -1.35
C LEU A 235 0.80 -10.88 -2.61
N LEU A 236 -0.33 -10.24 -2.85
CA LEU A 236 -0.54 -9.33 -3.97
C LEU A 236 -0.84 -7.94 -3.41
N SER A 237 -0.14 -6.93 -3.92
CA SER A 237 -0.36 -5.54 -3.59
C SER A 237 -1.31 -4.91 -4.61
N LEU A 238 -2.34 -4.20 -4.12
CA LEU A 238 -3.37 -3.57 -4.94
C LEU A 238 -3.58 -2.11 -4.52
N HIS A 239 -3.58 -1.21 -5.50
CA HIS A 239 -3.91 0.20 -5.35
C HIS A 239 -5.15 0.56 -6.17
N ASN A 240 -5.95 1.48 -5.69
CA ASN A 240 -7.00 2.14 -6.47
C ASN A 240 -7.41 3.45 -5.80
N TYR A 241 -7.91 4.41 -6.56
CA TYR A 241 -8.29 5.73 -6.08
C TYR A 241 -9.53 6.29 -6.80
N ALA A 242 -10.28 7.14 -6.09
CA ALA A 242 -11.52 7.72 -6.62
C ALA A 242 -11.29 8.78 -7.70
N PHE A 243 -10.10 9.36 -7.81
CA PHE A 243 -9.84 10.43 -8.76
C PHE A 243 -9.77 9.97 -10.23
N TRP A 244 -9.63 8.66 -10.47
CA TRP A 244 -9.65 8.10 -11.83
C TRP A 244 -11.05 7.99 -12.44
N ALA A 245 -12.11 7.96 -11.62
CA ALA A 245 -13.47 7.77 -12.10
C ALA A 245 -14.51 8.26 -11.10
N THR A 246 -15.72 8.58 -11.60
CA THR A 246 -16.88 8.82 -10.76
C THR A 246 -17.82 7.61 -10.85
N ARG A 247 -18.12 6.99 -9.71
CA ARG A 247 -18.95 5.78 -9.64
C ARG A 247 -19.90 5.83 -8.45
N THR A 248 -20.99 5.09 -8.55
CA THR A 248 -21.82 4.77 -7.38
C THR A 248 -21.09 3.81 -6.42
N ALA A 249 -21.53 3.73 -5.18
CA ALA A 249 -20.95 2.79 -4.22
C ALA A 249 -21.04 1.33 -4.69
N ALA A 250 -22.12 0.94 -5.34
CA ALA A 250 -22.25 -0.41 -5.92
C ALA A 250 -21.21 -0.63 -7.04
N ALA A 251 -21.01 0.35 -7.91
CA ALA A 251 -20.03 0.24 -8.98
C ALA A 251 -18.59 0.24 -8.45
N TRP A 252 -18.28 0.97 -7.36
CA TRP A 252 -16.98 0.90 -6.71
C TRP A 252 -16.72 -0.49 -6.08
N ARG A 253 -17.71 -1.11 -5.43
CA ARG A 253 -17.58 -2.49 -4.91
C ARG A 253 -17.31 -3.49 -6.04
N THR A 254 -18.00 -3.34 -7.16
CA THR A 254 -17.77 -4.17 -8.36
C THR A 254 -16.37 -3.95 -8.94
N ASP A 255 -15.92 -2.70 -9.04
CA ASP A 255 -14.57 -2.36 -9.53
C ASP A 255 -13.47 -3.00 -8.67
N TRP A 256 -13.56 -2.91 -7.34
CA TRP A 256 -12.64 -3.59 -6.44
C TRP A 256 -12.59 -5.10 -6.68
N ARG A 257 -13.75 -5.76 -6.72
CA ARG A 257 -13.83 -7.21 -6.93
C ARG A 257 -13.29 -7.63 -8.29
N ASN A 258 -13.52 -6.83 -9.33
CA ASN A 258 -12.97 -7.08 -10.66
C ASN A 258 -11.43 -7.01 -10.69
N ARG A 259 -10.83 -6.08 -9.94
CA ARG A 259 -9.37 -5.93 -9.82
C ARG A 259 -8.74 -7.06 -9.00
N ILE A 260 -9.42 -7.50 -7.96
CA ILE A 260 -9.00 -8.60 -7.07
C ILE A 260 -9.17 -9.96 -7.76
N GLY A 261 -10.26 -10.16 -8.49
CA GLY A 261 -10.60 -11.46 -9.07
C GLY A 261 -10.74 -12.55 -8.00
N SER A 262 -10.25 -13.73 -8.26
CA SER A 262 -10.27 -14.88 -7.35
C SER A 262 -9.13 -14.85 -6.29
N TYR A 263 -8.33 -13.79 -6.24
CA TYR A 263 -7.11 -13.74 -5.43
C TYR A 263 -7.27 -13.03 -4.07
N GLY A 264 -8.50 -12.80 -3.62
CA GLY A 264 -8.80 -12.05 -2.39
C GLY A 264 -8.08 -12.61 -1.15
N ALA A 265 -7.98 -13.92 -1.02
CA ALA A 265 -7.34 -14.56 0.14
C ALA A 265 -5.85 -14.20 0.35
N ARG A 266 -5.19 -13.65 -0.66
CA ARG A 266 -3.78 -13.21 -0.60
C ARG A 266 -3.56 -11.78 -1.10
N THR A 267 -4.63 -11.02 -1.34
CA THR A 267 -4.55 -9.62 -1.73
C THR A 267 -4.54 -8.73 -0.50
N VAL A 268 -3.66 -7.74 -0.52
CA VAL A 268 -3.63 -6.61 0.41
C VAL A 268 -3.87 -5.35 -0.42
N ILE A 269 -4.88 -4.57 -0.08
CA ILE A 269 -5.02 -3.21 -0.62
C ILE A 269 -4.00 -2.34 0.10
N THR A 270 -2.82 -2.15 -0.50
CA THR A 270 -1.69 -1.45 0.12
C THR A 270 -1.78 0.05 -0.01
N GLU A 271 -2.63 0.53 -0.93
CA GLU A 271 -3.00 1.94 -1.01
C GLU A 271 -4.46 2.13 -1.43
N PHE A 272 -5.15 2.95 -0.66
CA PHE A 272 -6.45 3.55 -0.97
C PHE A 272 -6.62 4.78 -0.07
N GLY A 273 -7.26 5.81 -0.56
CA GLY A 273 -7.43 7.03 0.20
C GLY A 273 -8.41 8.00 -0.44
N ALA A 274 -8.78 9.02 0.31
CA ALA A 274 -9.64 10.12 -0.13
C ALA A 274 -9.33 11.38 0.68
N THR A 275 -9.88 12.53 0.27
CA THR A 275 -9.65 13.84 0.89
C THR A 275 -10.16 13.88 2.33
N MET A 276 -9.28 13.90 3.33
CA MET A 276 -9.66 13.91 4.75
C MET A 276 -9.89 15.32 5.31
N ASN A 277 -9.28 16.35 4.75
CA ASN A 277 -9.36 17.72 5.26
C ASN A 277 -10.51 18.56 4.68
N SER A 278 -11.42 17.94 3.92
CA SER A 278 -12.55 18.62 3.26
C SER A 278 -13.82 18.74 4.11
N GLY A 279 -13.82 18.17 5.33
CA GLY A 279 -15.02 18.13 6.18
C GLY A 279 -16.06 17.09 5.77
N LYS A 280 -15.76 16.19 4.81
CA LYS A 280 -16.65 15.10 4.40
C LYS A 280 -16.91 14.14 5.56
N ASP A 281 -18.18 13.74 5.72
CA ASP A 281 -18.58 12.67 6.65
C ASP A 281 -18.61 11.33 5.90
N TYR A 282 -17.55 10.54 6.02
CA TYR A 282 -17.44 9.22 5.41
C TYR A 282 -18.31 8.16 6.08
N GLN A 283 -18.86 8.45 7.26
CA GLN A 283 -19.73 7.51 7.98
C GLN A 283 -21.20 7.67 7.55
N ASN A 284 -21.71 8.91 7.54
CA ASN A 284 -23.13 9.21 7.35
C ASN A 284 -23.41 10.11 6.14
N GLY A 285 -22.38 10.60 5.46
CA GLY A 285 -22.54 11.51 4.32
C GLY A 285 -23.16 10.84 3.09
N PRO A 286 -23.67 11.64 2.16
CA PRO A 286 -24.38 11.12 0.99
C PRO A 286 -23.44 10.38 0.04
N GLN A 287 -23.81 9.15 -0.32
CA GLN A 287 -23.03 8.33 -1.28
C GLN A 287 -23.21 8.79 -2.75
N THR A 288 -23.83 9.95 -2.98
CA THR A 288 -23.76 10.69 -4.24
C THR A 288 -22.45 11.45 -4.41
N ASP A 289 -21.73 11.72 -3.30
CA ASP A 289 -20.34 12.15 -3.35
C ASP A 289 -19.43 10.97 -3.70
N ASN A 290 -18.59 11.15 -4.72
CA ASN A 290 -17.76 10.07 -5.25
C ASN A 290 -16.74 9.51 -4.24
N GLU A 291 -16.10 10.38 -3.44
CA GLU A 291 -15.12 9.93 -2.45
C GLU A 291 -15.79 9.23 -1.27
N ILE A 292 -16.98 9.71 -0.85
CA ILE A 292 -17.77 9.03 0.19
C ILE A 292 -18.19 7.65 -0.31
N ALA A 293 -18.76 7.57 -1.54
CA ALA A 293 -19.13 6.31 -2.15
C ALA A 293 -17.95 5.34 -2.25
N TYR A 294 -16.77 5.85 -2.60
CA TYR A 294 -15.55 5.08 -2.73
C TYR A 294 -15.04 4.54 -1.38
N ILE A 295 -14.89 5.38 -0.34
CA ILE A 295 -14.42 4.95 0.99
C ILE A 295 -15.38 3.97 1.63
N VAL A 296 -16.70 4.23 1.53
CA VAL A 296 -17.74 3.29 1.98
C VAL A 296 -17.58 1.94 1.29
N SER A 297 -17.44 1.94 -0.03
CA SER A 297 -17.33 0.71 -0.82
C SER A 297 -16.04 -0.06 -0.55
N THR A 298 -14.91 0.65 -0.42
CA THR A 298 -13.62 0.03 -0.09
C THR A 298 -13.70 -0.66 1.28
N SER A 299 -14.20 0.06 2.30
CA SER A 299 -14.32 -0.52 3.64
C SER A 299 -15.34 -1.67 3.70
N ASP A 300 -16.42 -1.62 2.91
CA ASP A 300 -17.37 -2.73 2.79
C ASP A 300 -16.70 -3.98 2.18
N VAL A 301 -15.93 -3.82 1.09
CA VAL A 301 -15.18 -4.93 0.46
C VAL A 301 -14.15 -5.50 1.42
N CYS A 302 -13.36 -4.64 2.08
CA CYS A 302 -12.40 -5.11 3.09
C CYS A 302 -13.08 -5.97 4.17
N ARG A 303 -14.23 -5.54 4.67
CA ARG A 303 -14.95 -6.24 5.72
C ARG A 303 -15.62 -7.53 5.24
N THR A 304 -16.39 -7.46 4.14
CA THR A 304 -17.20 -8.57 3.68
C THR A 304 -16.40 -9.67 3.01
N ASP A 305 -15.42 -9.28 2.21
CA ASP A 305 -14.58 -10.17 1.42
C ASP A 305 -13.27 -10.52 2.16
N LYS A 306 -13.10 -9.99 3.39
CA LYS A 306 -11.93 -10.20 4.27
C LYS A 306 -10.61 -9.82 3.59
N ILE A 307 -10.57 -8.66 2.95
CA ILE A 307 -9.37 -8.14 2.29
C ILE A 307 -8.58 -7.29 3.29
N ALA A 308 -7.31 -7.60 3.46
CA ALA A 308 -6.39 -6.79 4.25
C ALA A 308 -6.16 -5.41 3.60
N SER A 309 -5.97 -4.36 4.41
CA SER A 309 -5.82 -3.02 3.84
C SER A 309 -4.90 -2.10 4.64
N VAL A 310 -4.25 -1.19 3.91
CA VAL A 310 -3.30 -0.19 4.40
C VAL A 310 -3.68 1.17 3.78
N TYR A 311 -4.15 2.10 4.61
CA TYR A 311 -4.66 3.39 4.15
C TYR A 311 -3.54 4.34 3.70
N TRP A 312 -3.78 5.10 2.62
CA TRP A 312 -2.87 6.10 2.08
C TRP A 312 -3.41 7.53 2.21
N PRO A 313 -2.59 8.42 2.83
CA PRO A 313 -1.58 8.07 3.80
C PRO A 313 -2.13 8.18 5.23
N GLY A 314 -1.57 7.42 6.14
CA GLY A 314 -1.78 7.63 7.57
C GLY A 314 -1.15 8.94 8.04
N LEU A 315 0.10 9.17 7.59
CA LEU A 315 0.82 10.43 7.81
C LEU A 315 1.66 10.79 6.58
N ARG A 316 1.38 11.95 6.01
CA ARG A 316 2.17 12.63 4.97
C ARG A 316 1.93 14.13 5.09
N ASP A 317 3.01 14.88 5.39
CA ASP A 317 2.90 16.33 5.60
C ASP A 317 2.43 17.02 4.31
N GLY A 318 1.40 17.88 4.44
CA GLY A 318 0.84 18.65 3.33
C GLY A 318 -0.14 17.90 2.43
N ASP A 319 -0.39 16.61 2.67
CA ASP A 319 -1.32 15.83 1.86
C ASP A 319 -2.76 15.94 2.37
N SER A 320 -3.68 16.29 1.47
CA SER A 320 -5.12 16.37 1.78
C SER A 320 -5.76 15.03 2.14
N TYR A 321 -5.14 13.91 1.74
CA TYR A 321 -5.58 12.55 2.05
C TYR A 321 -5.04 12.06 3.41
N SER A 322 -4.10 12.80 4.01
CA SER A 322 -3.48 12.37 5.28
C SER A 322 -4.52 12.22 6.39
N LEU A 323 -4.56 11.02 6.98
CA LEU A 323 -5.51 10.70 8.04
C LEU A 323 -5.18 11.40 9.35
N GLN A 324 -3.89 11.70 9.54
CA GLN A 324 -3.36 12.39 10.70
C GLN A 324 -2.59 13.64 10.25
N SER A 325 -2.70 14.71 11.00
CA SER A 325 -1.82 15.87 10.92
C SER A 325 -0.77 15.82 12.03
N ARG A 326 0.43 16.25 11.70
CA ARG A 326 1.57 16.22 12.61
C ARG A 326 1.74 17.54 13.36
N GLY A 327 2.05 17.40 14.66
CA GLY A 327 2.46 18.48 15.54
C GLY A 327 3.64 18.04 16.41
N GLY A 328 3.89 18.82 17.46
CA GLY A 328 5.01 18.57 18.39
C GLY A 328 6.35 19.10 17.88
N SER A 329 7.43 18.79 18.60
CA SER A 329 8.78 19.25 18.27
C SER A 329 9.84 18.23 18.68
N GLY A 330 10.99 18.28 18.03
CA GLY A 330 12.10 17.37 18.29
C GLY A 330 11.70 15.90 18.11
N THR A 331 11.87 15.09 19.13
CA THR A 331 11.45 13.68 19.14
C THR A 331 10.03 13.46 19.65
N ALA A 332 9.42 14.48 20.26
CA ALA A 332 8.06 14.43 20.78
C ALA A 332 7.04 14.79 19.68
N ILE A 333 6.94 13.92 18.67
CA ILE A 333 5.96 14.07 17.60
C ILE A 333 4.57 13.72 18.15
N THR A 334 3.58 14.57 17.88
CA THR A 334 2.18 14.32 18.17
C THR A 334 1.40 14.20 16.87
N LEU A 335 0.36 13.38 16.86
CA LEU A 335 -0.56 13.28 15.72
C LEU A 335 -1.98 13.63 16.18
N GLN A 336 -2.69 14.33 15.30
CA GLN A 336 -4.10 14.66 15.47
C GLN A 336 -4.91 14.10 14.31
N THR A 337 -6.02 13.43 14.61
CA THR A 337 -6.93 12.90 13.60
C THR A 337 -7.56 14.03 12.79
N VAL A 338 -7.38 14.02 11.48
CA VAL A 338 -7.95 15.00 10.55
C VAL A 338 -9.43 14.73 10.31
N ASN A 339 -9.80 13.45 10.16
CA ASN A 339 -11.16 13.03 9.89
C ASN A 339 -11.56 11.80 10.71
N ALA A 340 -12.38 11.98 11.72
CA ALA A 340 -12.82 10.90 12.60
C ALA A 340 -13.72 9.89 11.87
N SER A 341 -14.54 10.33 10.91
CA SER A 341 -15.39 9.44 10.11
C SER A 341 -14.59 8.60 9.13
N GLY A 342 -13.45 9.12 8.63
CA GLY A 342 -12.47 8.35 7.86
C GLY A 342 -11.85 7.24 8.72
N VAL A 343 -11.40 7.56 9.93
CA VAL A 343 -10.89 6.57 10.89
C VAL A 343 -11.96 5.51 11.21
N PHE A 344 -13.21 5.93 11.41
CA PHE A 344 -14.32 5.00 11.63
C PHE A 344 -14.44 3.99 10.48
N ARG A 345 -14.45 4.45 9.22
CA ARG A 345 -14.59 3.59 8.03
C ARG A 345 -13.40 2.64 7.86
N LEU A 346 -12.21 3.10 8.18
CA LEU A 346 -11.02 2.26 8.18
C LEU A 346 -11.15 1.10 9.16
N ARG A 347 -11.49 1.42 10.42
CA ARG A 347 -11.71 0.42 11.48
C ARG A 347 -12.87 -0.51 11.16
N TYR A 348 -13.96 0.02 10.57
CA TYR A 348 -15.07 -0.79 10.08
C TYR A 348 -14.61 -1.83 9.05
N GLY A 349 -13.79 -1.42 8.08
CA GLY A 349 -13.20 -2.32 7.10
C GLY A 349 -12.36 -3.43 7.73
N TRP A 350 -11.70 -3.14 8.84
CA TRP A 350 -10.93 -4.13 9.60
C TRP A 350 -11.77 -4.99 10.56
N GLY A 351 -13.09 -4.82 10.58
CA GLY A 351 -13.98 -5.58 11.44
C GLY A 351 -13.98 -5.15 12.91
N LEU A 352 -13.60 -3.90 13.20
CA LEU A 352 -13.42 -3.39 14.57
C LEU A 352 -14.58 -2.53 15.09
N ASN A 353 -15.55 -2.18 14.26
CA ASN A 353 -16.72 -1.40 14.61
C ASN A 353 -18.01 -2.13 14.22
#